data_a8fb77b838053cfd94cbd8db75068d54
#
_entry.id   a8fb77b838053cfd94cbd8db75068d54
#
_cell.length_a   1.000
_cell.length_b   1.000
_cell.length_c   1.000
_cell.angle_alpha   90.00
_cell.angle_beta   90.00
_cell.angle_gamma   90.00
#
_symmetry.space_group_name_H-M   'P 1'
#
loop_
_entity.id
_entity.type
_entity.pdbx_description
1 polymer ?
#
loop_
_entity_poly.entity_id
_entity_poly.type
_entity_poly.pdbx_seq_one_letter_code
_entity_poly.pdbx_strand_id
1 'polypeptide(L)'
;LQLDYSQNYDEAYSENNLDTILQNNPLNDSLIKEIKSIPGVTDVLTREIVSADLNGTKFPVAIVNQEDFEMMRGDGDIGSMDYAQAVKNGDVFFGWSMWMEADGYSAGAPITFNFDNGSGTYTYHGKIAGSFVSADTYLVIPEGVYRSMNSRGTAYGYLWVDCDKKD
;
A
#
# COMPACT_ATOMS: atom_id res chain seq x y z
N LEU A 1 -0.48 -19.26 -2.21
CA LEU A 1 -0.80 -19.08 -0.79
C LEU A 1 -0.79 -17.60 -0.46
N GLN A 2 -1.81 -17.11 0.22
CA GLN A 2 -1.88 -15.74 0.73
C GLN A 2 -1.77 -15.76 2.25
N LEU A 3 -0.93 -14.90 2.81
CA LEU A 3 -0.86 -14.59 4.22
C LEU A 3 -1.33 -13.14 4.41
N ASP A 4 -2.32 -12.93 5.26
CA ASP A 4 -2.95 -11.65 5.50
C ASP A 4 -2.79 -11.25 6.96
N TYR A 5 -2.19 -10.09 7.18
CA TYR A 5 -1.98 -9.50 8.50
C TYR A 5 -2.62 -8.10 8.62
N SER A 6 -3.38 -7.69 7.60
CA SER A 6 -3.93 -6.33 7.51
C SER A 6 -4.87 -5.99 8.67
N GLN A 7 -5.66 -6.96 9.15
CA GLN A 7 -6.60 -6.72 10.25
C GLN A 7 -5.92 -6.26 11.54
N ASN A 8 -4.68 -6.70 11.78
CA ASN A 8 -3.93 -6.26 12.96
C ASN A 8 -3.45 -4.81 12.83
N TYR A 9 -3.34 -4.29 11.61
CA TYR A 9 -3.01 -2.89 11.38
C TYR A 9 -4.17 -1.97 11.71
N ASP A 10 -5.40 -2.34 11.35
CA ASP A 10 -6.58 -1.52 11.63
C ASP A 10 -6.79 -1.34 13.14
N GLU A 11 -6.62 -2.40 13.91
CA GLU A 11 -6.70 -2.36 15.37
C GLU A 11 -5.60 -1.50 15.98
N ALA A 12 -4.37 -1.58 15.48
CA ALA A 12 -3.24 -0.81 15.95
C ALA A 12 -3.35 0.68 15.65
N TYR A 13 -3.87 1.00 14.51
CA TYR A 13 -4.06 2.39 14.15
C TYR A 13 -5.11 3.07 15.03
N SER A 14 -6.17 2.35 15.40
CA SER A 14 -7.18 2.86 16.33
C SER A 14 -6.60 3.16 17.73
N GLU A 15 -5.53 2.46 18.12
CA GLU A 15 -4.93 2.55 19.45
C GLU A 15 -3.60 3.35 19.49
N ASN A 16 -3.15 3.95 18.39
CA ASN A 16 -1.84 4.58 18.25
C ASN A 16 -0.64 3.67 18.60
N ASN A 17 -0.77 2.37 18.36
CA ASN A 17 0.17 1.35 18.79
C ASN A 17 0.99 0.74 17.63
N LEU A 18 1.22 1.53 16.57
CA LEU A 18 1.90 1.07 15.36
C LEU A 18 3.28 0.46 15.63
N ASP A 19 4.06 1.07 16.56
CA ASP A 19 5.41 0.57 16.87
C ASP A 19 5.38 -0.85 17.46
N THR A 20 4.41 -1.15 18.30
CA THR A 20 4.24 -2.49 18.86
C THR A 20 3.86 -3.51 17.79
N ILE A 21 3.03 -3.09 16.84
CA ILE A 21 2.62 -3.97 15.73
C ILE A 21 3.76 -4.20 14.75
N LEU A 22 4.53 -3.16 14.40
CA LEU A 22 5.70 -3.33 13.55
C LEU A 22 6.74 -4.26 14.18
N GLN A 23 6.94 -4.19 15.50
CA GLN A 23 7.85 -5.09 16.22
C GLN A 23 7.36 -6.54 16.26
N ASN A 24 6.05 -6.74 16.31
CA ASN A 24 5.44 -8.07 16.44
C ASN A 24 4.90 -8.62 15.11
N ASN A 25 4.99 -7.85 14.02
CA ASN A 25 4.53 -8.31 12.72
C ASN A 25 5.40 -9.45 12.20
N PRO A 26 4.83 -10.66 12.03
CA PRO A 26 5.59 -11.79 11.50
C PRO A 26 5.90 -11.66 10.01
N LEU A 27 5.16 -10.82 9.28
CA LEU A 27 5.33 -10.60 7.84
C LEU A 27 6.41 -9.55 7.60
N ASN A 28 7.68 -9.93 7.76
CA ASN A 28 8.83 -9.07 7.62
C ASN A 28 9.85 -9.63 6.61
N ASP A 29 10.87 -8.86 6.31
CA ASP A 29 11.91 -9.24 5.33
C ASP A 29 12.61 -10.57 5.66
N SER A 30 12.75 -10.91 6.94
CA SER A 30 13.36 -12.18 7.36
C SER A 30 12.49 -13.36 6.96
N LEU A 31 11.18 -13.28 7.23
CA LEU A 31 10.21 -14.31 6.83
C LEU A 31 10.14 -14.45 5.30
N ILE A 32 10.14 -13.33 4.56
CA ILE A 32 10.15 -13.35 3.10
C ILE A 32 11.38 -14.11 2.58
N LYS A 33 12.55 -13.82 3.15
CA LYS A 33 13.78 -14.50 2.77
C LYS A 33 13.74 -15.99 3.07
N GLU A 34 13.15 -16.40 4.19
CA GLU A 34 12.94 -17.81 4.52
C GLU A 34 12.00 -18.47 3.52
N ILE A 35 10.86 -17.87 3.24
CA ILE A 35 9.88 -18.40 2.27
C ILE A 35 10.52 -18.53 0.88
N LYS A 36 11.25 -17.53 0.40
CA LYS A 36 11.96 -17.58 -0.89
C LYS A 36 13.02 -18.70 -0.96
N SER A 37 13.48 -19.18 0.19
CA SER A 37 14.46 -20.29 0.23
C SER A 37 13.80 -21.69 0.18
N ILE A 38 12.48 -21.80 0.26
CA ILE A 38 11.75 -23.07 0.24
C ILE A 38 11.76 -23.62 -1.19
N PRO A 39 12.20 -24.88 -1.39
CA PRO A 39 12.15 -25.50 -2.70
C PRO A 39 10.73 -25.54 -3.28
N GLY A 40 10.57 -25.08 -4.52
CA GLY A 40 9.28 -25.01 -5.21
C GLY A 40 8.56 -23.67 -5.03
N VAL A 41 9.07 -22.76 -4.22
CA VAL A 41 8.60 -21.36 -4.24
C VAL A 41 9.23 -20.65 -5.42
N THR A 42 8.39 -20.09 -6.28
CA THR A 42 8.83 -19.39 -7.50
C THR A 42 8.86 -17.89 -7.32
N ASP A 43 7.94 -17.35 -6.52
CA ASP A 43 7.91 -15.93 -6.19
C ASP A 43 7.21 -15.64 -4.85
N VAL A 44 7.48 -14.47 -4.28
CA VAL A 44 6.81 -13.93 -3.10
C VAL A 44 6.52 -12.46 -3.36
N LEU A 45 5.26 -12.15 -3.60
CA LEU A 45 4.78 -10.79 -3.73
C LEU A 45 4.38 -10.25 -2.35
N THR A 46 4.60 -8.97 -2.15
CA THR A 46 4.38 -8.31 -0.86
C THR A 46 3.58 -7.03 -1.06
N ARG A 47 2.68 -6.76 -0.14
CA ARG A 47 2.03 -5.46 -0.05
C ARG A 47 2.14 -4.92 1.36
N GLU A 48 2.78 -3.78 1.50
CA GLU A 48 2.80 -3.03 2.74
C GLU A 48 1.51 -2.22 2.86
N ILE A 49 0.89 -2.25 4.04
CA ILE A 49 -0.31 -1.46 4.34
C ILE A 49 -0.01 -0.58 5.53
N VAL A 50 -0.31 0.71 5.37
CA VAL A 50 -0.22 1.72 6.42
C VAL A 50 -1.52 2.50 6.48
N SER A 51 -1.68 3.38 7.45
CA SER A 51 -2.84 4.26 7.52
C SER A 51 -2.44 5.71 7.26
N ALA A 52 -3.30 6.45 6.61
CA ALA A 52 -3.19 7.87 6.47
C ALA A 52 -4.44 8.57 7.03
N ASP A 53 -4.25 9.77 7.56
CA ASP A 53 -5.33 10.66 7.94
C ASP A 53 -5.56 11.68 6.82
N LEU A 54 -6.74 11.63 6.24
CA LEU A 54 -7.22 12.54 5.21
C LEU A 54 -8.42 13.32 5.79
N ASN A 55 -8.19 14.56 6.14
CA ASN A 55 -9.21 15.45 6.73
C ASN A 55 -9.88 14.90 8.00
N GLY A 56 -9.12 14.24 8.87
CA GLY A 56 -9.62 13.64 10.11
C GLY A 56 -10.25 12.26 9.96
N THR A 57 -10.25 11.72 8.75
CA THR A 57 -10.69 10.35 8.48
C THR A 57 -9.49 9.47 8.16
N LYS A 58 -9.36 8.34 8.84
CA LYS A 58 -8.31 7.37 8.57
C LYS A 58 -8.67 6.50 7.37
N PHE A 59 -7.72 6.38 6.45
CA PHE A 59 -7.82 5.54 5.26
C PHE A 59 -6.69 4.51 5.24
N PRO A 60 -6.96 3.28 4.81
CA PRO A 60 -5.91 2.34 4.50
C PRO A 60 -5.10 2.85 3.29
N VAL A 61 -3.81 2.60 3.32
CA VAL A 61 -2.86 2.96 2.26
C VAL A 61 -2.10 1.72 1.86
N ALA A 62 -2.20 1.35 0.60
CA ALA A 62 -1.42 0.28 0.02
C ALA A 62 -0.12 0.86 -0.57
N ILE A 63 1.01 0.35 -0.12
CA ILE A 63 2.31 0.66 -0.71
C ILE A 63 2.61 -0.42 -1.73
N VAL A 64 2.74 -0.03 -2.98
CA VAL A 64 2.85 -0.98 -4.09
C VAL A 64 4.12 -0.74 -4.91
N ASN A 65 4.78 -1.81 -5.28
CA ASN A 65 5.81 -1.79 -6.32
C ASN A 65 5.16 -1.84 -7.72
N GLN A 66 5.96 -1.76 -8.77
CA GLN A 66 5.42 -1.74 -10.12
C GLN A 66 4.71 -3.04 -10.49
N GLU A 67 5.21 -4.18 -10.05
CA GLU A 67 4.63 -5.50 -10.35
C GLU A 67 3.26 -5.67 -9.67
N ASP A 68 3.15 -5.32 -8.39
CA ASP A 68 1.89 -5.35 -7.65
C ASP A 68 0.87 -4.35 -8.27
N PHE A 69 1.34 -3.19 -8.71
CA PHE A 69 0.50 -2.22 -9.41
C PHE A 69 -0.04 -2.76 -10.74
N GLU A 70 0.78 -3.46 -11.53
CA GLU A 70 0.33 -4.06 -12.79
C GLU A 70 -0.65 -5.23 -12.54
N MET A 71 -0.50 -5.97 -11.46
CA MET A 71 -1.50 -6.98 -11.06
C MET A 71 -2.84 -6.34 -10.69
N MET A 72 -2.83 -5.28 -9.87
CA MET A 72 -4.04 -4.52 -9.55
C MET A 72 -4.72 -3.97 -10.81
N ARG A 73 -3.93 -3.60 -11.82
CA ARG A 73 -4.40 -3.12 -13.12
C ARG A 73 -5.12 -4.20 -13.94
N GLY A 74 -4.67 -5.46 -13.83
CA GLY A 74 -5.29 -6.59 -14.53
C GLY A 74 -6.68 -6.93 -14.02
N ASP A 75 -6.98 -6.60 -12.76
CA ASP A 75 -8.25 -6.92 -12.11
C ASP A 75 -9.33 -5.83 -12.24
N GLY A 76 -9.01 -4.68 -12.83
CA GLY A 76 -9.97 -3.59 -12.96
C GLY A 76 -9.43 -2.31 -13.61
N ASP A 77 -10.27 -1.30 -13.67
CA ASP A 77 -10.13 -0.06 -14.44
C ASP A 77 -9.03 0.92 -13.95
N ILE A 78 -7.88 0.45 -13.51
CA ILE A 78 -6.73 1.35 -13.27
C ILE A 78 -6.28 2.01 -14.61
N GLY A 79 -6.84 1.57 -15.73
CA GLY A 79 -6.78 2.26 -17.01
C GLY A 79 -5.37 2.53 -17.53
N SER A 80 -5.18 3.73 -18.04
CA SER A 80 -3.90 4.23 -18.62
C SER A 80 -2.99 4.88 -17.58
N MET A 81 -3.13 4.58 -16.29
CA MET A 81 -2.30 5.16 -15.24
C MET A 81 -0.85 4.72 -15.39
N ASP A 82 0.07 5.67 -15.31
CA ASP A 82 1.51 5.47 -15.49
C ASP A 82 2.21 5.49 -14.13
N TYR A 83 2.57 4.30 -13.64
CA TYR A 83 3.28 4.11 -12.37
C TYR A 83 4.64 4.83 -12.38
N ALA A 84 5.41 4.71 -13.46
CA ALA A 84 6.75 5.31 -13.52
C ALA A 84 6.68 6.85 -13.50
N GLN A 85 5.67 7.42 -14.17
CA GLN A 85 5.44 8.85 -14.14
C GLN A 85 4.98 9.32 -12.76
N ALA A 86 4.14 8.55 -12.07
CA ALA A 86 3.72 8.85 -10.69
C ALA A 86 4.92 8.85 -9.74
N VAL A 87 5.80 7.85 -9.81
CA VAL A 87 7.06 7.80 -9.04
C VAL A 87 7.92 9.03 -9.30
N LYS A 88 8.11 9.38 -10.58
CA LYS A 88 8.93 10.53 -10.97
C LYS A 88 8.40 11.86 -10.45
N ASN A 89 7.08 12.01 -10.41
CA ASN A 89 6.43 13.22 -9.95
C ASN A 89 6.24 13.26 -8.42
N GLY A 90 6.35 12.13 -7.75
CA GLY A 90 5.99 11.97 -6.34
C GLY A 90 4.47 11.91 -6.13
N ASP A 91 3.70 11.50 -7.13
CA ASP A 91 2.23 11.46 -7.08
C ASP A 91 1.73 10.12 -6.52
N VAL A 92 0.45 10.10 -6.12
CA VAL A 92 -0.23 8.93 -5.55
C VAL A 92 -1.47 8.57 -6.37
N PHE A 93 -2.05 7.38 -6.14
CA PHE A 93 -3.31 6.99 -6.76
C PHE A 93 -4.41 6.92 -5.70
N PHE A 94 -5.66 7.06 -6.13
CA PHE A 94 -6.81 7.04 -5.24
C PHE A 94 -7.84 6.01 -5.71
N GLY A 95 -8.06 4.98 -4.88
CA GLY A 95 -9.16 4.05 -5.04
C GLY A 95 -10.38 4.56 -4.27
N TRP A 96 -11.52 4.66 -4.91
CA TRP A 96 -12.74 5.12 -4.28
C TRP A 96 -13.84 4.07 -4.36
N SER A 97 -14.57 3.93 -3.27
CA SER A 97 -15.73 3.04 -3.23
C SER A 97 -16.83 3.58 -4.13
N MET A 98 -17.50 2.70 -4.88
CA MET A 98 -18.65 3.05 -5.72
C MET A 98 -19.81 3.70 -4.93
N TRP A 99 -19.76 3.65 -3.61
CA TRP A 99 -20.73 4.25 -2.70
C TRP A 99 -20.32 5.65 -2.20
N MET A 100 -19.13 6.13 -2.54
CA MET A 100 -18.67 7.46 -2.19
C MET A 100 -18.71 8.38 -3.41
N GLU A 101 -19.09 9.63 -3.19
CA GLU A 101 -18.90 10.66 -4.21
C GLU A 101 -17.41 10.94 -4.37
N ALA A 102 -16.91 10.74 -5.59
CA ALA A 102 -15.49 10.93 -5.91
C ALA A 102 -15.11 12.40 -6.10
N ASP A 103 -15.96 13.33 -5.67
CA ASP A 103 -15.77 14.76 -5.86
C ASP A 103 -14.48 15.24 -5.21
N GLY A 104 -13.56 15.72 -6.03
CA GLY A 104 -12.27 16.24 -5.62
C GLY A 104 -11.10 15.26 -5.70
N TYR A 105 -11.32 13.98 -6.00
CA TYR A 105 -10.25 12.96 -6.07
C TYR A 105 -9.96 12.45 -7.48
N SER A 106 -10.09 13.31 -8.47
CA SER A 106 -9.78 12.98 -9.87
C SER A 106 -8.29 13.13 -10.18
N ALA A 107 -7.87 12.55 -11.29
CA ALA A 107 -6.50 12.71 -11.79
C ALA A 107 -6.11 14.20 -11.93
N GLY A 108 -4.95 14.55 -11.41
CA GLY A 108 -4.42 15.92 -11.36
C GLY A 108 -4.89 16.74 -10.15
N ALA A 109 -5.89 16.27 -9.38
CA ALA A 109 -6.32 16.97 -8.18
C ALA A 109 -5.23 16.97 -7.09
N PRO A 110 -5.09 18.08 -6.34
CA PRO A 110 -4.19 18.11 -5.20
C PRO A 110 -4.74 17.22 -4.08
N ILE A 111 -3.83 16.56 -3.36
CA ILE A 111 -4.17 15.77 -2.18
C ILE A 111 -3.18 16.06 -1.05
N THR A 112 -3.70 16.15 0.17
CA THR A 112 -2.88 16.29 1.38
C THR A 112 -3.38 15.29 2.41
N PHE A 113 -2.46 14.53 2.99
CA PHE A 113 -2.77 13.60 4.07
C PHE A 113 -1.60 13.49 5.04
N ASN A 114 -1.89 13.02 6.24
CA ASN A 114 -0.90 12.79 7.28
C ASN A 114 -0.68 11.29 7.49
N PHE A 115 0.55 10.89 7.75
CA PHE A 115 0.88 9.53 8.20
C PHE A 115 2.11 9.57 9.12
N ASP A 116 2.31 8.50 9.88
CA ASP A 116 3.50 8.36 10.71
C ASP A 116 4.64 7.75 9.89
N ASN A 117 5.70 8.53 9.70
CA ASN A 117 6.87 8.13 8.90
C ASN A 117 8.02 7.54 9.72
N GLY A 118 7.79 7.19 11.00
CA GLY A 118 8.81 6.67 11.91
C GLY A 118 9.56 7.75 12.71
N SER A 119 9.44 9.01 12.32
CA SER A 119 10.00 10.16 13.04
C SER A 119 8.90 11.06 13.63
N GLY A 120 7.65 10.68 13.41
CA GLY A 120 6.45 11.41 13.81
C GLY A 120 5.48 11.62 12.65
N THR A 121 4.53 12.52 12.84
CA THR A 121 3.56 12.83 11.81
C THR A 121 4.23 13.54 10.64
N TYR A 122 4.12 12.95 9.46
CA TYR A 122 4.54 13.54 8.20
C TYR A 122 3.31 13.97 7.40
N THR A 123 3.34 15.18 6.87
CA THR A 123 2.29 15.67 5.99
C THR A 123 2.75 15.59 4.53
N TYR A 124 2.07 14.74 3.77
CA TYR A 124 2.28 14.65 2.33
C TYR A 124 1.47 15.74 1.62
N HIS A 125 2.10 16.37 0.63
CA HIS A 125 1.47 17.31 -0.30
C HIS A 125 1.84 16.90 -1.72
N GLY A 126 0.86 16.52 -2.52
CA GLY A 126 1.09 16.09 -3.89
C GLY A 126 -0.18 16.08 -4.72
N LYS A 127 -0.21 15.24 -5.73
CA LYS A 127 -1.34 15.10 -6.65
C LYS A 127 -1.75 13.65 -6.79
N ILE A 128 -2.98 13.49 -7.23
CA ILE A 128 -3.53 12.20 -7.64
C ILE A 128 -3.10 11.97 -9.09
N ALA A 129 -2.27 10.96 -9.33
CA ALA A 129 -1.86 10.55 -10.69
C ALA A 129 -3.00 9.92 -11.48
N GLY A 130 -3.90 9.25 -10.77
CA GLY A 130 -5.09 8.63 -11.32
C GLY A 130 -6.00 8.13 -10.22
N SER A 131 -7.27 7.91 -10.55
CA SER A 131 -8.27 7.36 -9.64
C SER A 131 -9.00 6.20 -10.29
N PHE A 132 -9.46 5.25 -9.49
CA PHE A 132 -10.14 4.05 -9.96
C PHE A 132 -11.24 3.63 -8.99
N VAL A 133 -12.22 2.89 -9.49
CA VAL A 133 -13.30 2.32 -8.67
C VAL A 133 -12.77 1.09 -7.94
N SER A 134 -13.10 0.99 -6.66
CA SER A 134 -12.71 -0.13 -5.81
C SER A 134 -13.89 -0.57 -4.93
N ALA A 135 -13.78 -1.74 -4.29
CA ALA A 135 -14.74 -2.16 -3.26
C ALA A 135 -14.68 -1.24 -2.03
N ASP A 136 -13.46 -0.83 -1.67
CA ASP A 136 -13.19 0.04 -0.52
C ASP A 136 -12.45 1.30 -0.96
N THR A 137 -12.54 2.35 -0.13
CA THR A 137 -11.77 3.57 -0.36
C THR A 137 -10.38 3.43 0.26
N TYR A 138 -9.34 3.63 -0.54
CA TYR A 138 -7.96 3.59 -0.08
C TYR A 138 -7.02 4.40 -0.97
N LEU A 139 -5.88 4.76 -0.40
CA LEU A 139 -4.78 5.35 -1.16
C LEU A 139 -3.83 4.26 -1.66
N VAL A 140 -3.23 4.50 -2.81
CA VAL A 140 -2.14 3.69 -3.33
C VAL A 140 -0.93 4.60 -3.51
N ILE A 141 0.13 4.31 -2.78
CA ILE A 141 1.38 5.06 -2.87
C ILE A 141 2.42 4.18 -3.55
N PRO A 142 3.00 4.62 -4.67
CA PRO A 142 4.13 3.93 -5.26
C PRO A 142 5.27 3.77 -4.25
N GLU A 143 5.87 2.59 -4.19
CA GLU A 143 6.92 2.28 -3.21
C GLU A 143 8.05 3.30 -3.23
N GLY A 144 8.52 3.71 -4.41
CA GLY A 144 9.58 4.72 -4.55
C GLY A 144 9.21 6.07 -3.94
N VAL A 145 7.93 6.48 -4.03
CA VAL A 145 7.41 7.69 -3.39
C VAL A 145 7.40 7.53 -1.88
N TYR A 146 6.84 6.41 -1.39
CA TYR A 146 6.74 6.14 0.04
C TYR A 146 8.12 6.07 0.72
N ARG A 147 9.07 5.34 0.12
CA ARG A 147 10.43 5.20 0.69
C ARG A 147 11.18 6.53 0.77
N SER A 148 10.87 7.48 -0.09
CA SER A 148 11.45 8.83 0.00
C SER A 148 10.98 9.64 1.22
N MET A 149 9.85 9.27 1.79
CA MET A 149 9.18 9.96 2.90
C MET A 149 9.24 9.20 4.23
N ASN A 150 9.52 7.90 4.19
CA ASN A 150 9.41 7.00 5.33
C ASN A 150 10.78 6.53 5.81
N SER A 151 11.07 6.72 7.09
CA SER A 151 12.30 6.25 7.75
C SER A 151 12.11 4.93 8.52
N ARG A 152 10.89 4.39 8.58
CA ARG A 152 10.60 3.10 9.22
C ARG A 152 11.05 1.93 8.36
N GLY A 153 11.24 0.80 9.01
CA GLY A 153 11.36 -0.49 8.32
C GLY A 153 10.08 -0.88 7.61
N THR A 154 10.17 -1.93 6.80
CA THR A 154 9.04 -2.47 6.04
C THR A 154 8.14 -3.30 6.94
N ALA A 155 6.84 -3.12 6.81
CA ALA A 155 5.82 -3.91 7.49
C ALA A 155 4.75 -4.32 6.47
N TYR A 156 4.66 -5.60 6.17
CA TYR A 156 3.76 -6.12 5.16
C TYR A 156 2.40 -6.46 5.74
N GLY A 157 1.32 -6.00 5.09
CA GLY A 157 -0.03 -6.44 5.38
C GLY A 157 -0.36 -7.76 4.71
N TYR A 158 0.22 -8.00 3.51
CA TYR A 158 -0.04 -9.20 2.72
C TYR A 158 1.25 -9.79 2.17
N LEU A 159 1.27 -11.13 2.08
CA LEU A 159 2.21 -11.89 1.27
C LEU A 159 1.43 -12.85 0.35
N TRP A 160 1.81 -12.91 -0.90
CA TRP A 160 1.38 -13.95 -1.85
C TRP A 160 2.58 -14.80 -2.22
N VAL A 161 2.43 -16.11 -2.08
CA VAL A 161 3.50 -17.07 -2.37
C VAL A 161 3.07 -17.90 -3.56
N ASP A 162 3.82 -17.79 -4.64
CA ASP A 162 3.69 -18.64 -5.81
C ASP A 162 4.60 -19.85 -5.71
N CYS A 163 4.08 -20.99 -6.10
CA CYS A 163 4.80 -22.26 -6.03
C CYS A 163 4.66 -22.98 -7.36
N ASP A 164 5.69 -23.80 -7.69
CA ASP A 164 5.58 -24.74 -8.79
C ASP A 164 4.34 -25.63 -8.61
N LYS A 165 3.51 -25.71 -9.66
CA LYS A 165 2.45 -26.72 -9.69
C LYS A 165 3.11 -28.08 -9.77
N LYS A 166 2.96 -28.89 -8.74
CA LYS A 166 3.22 -30.34 -8.89
C LYS A 166 2.06 -30.91 -9.69
N ASP A 167 2.36 -31.42 -10.89
CA ASP A 167 1.47 -32.25 -11.68
C ASP A 167 1.05 -33.51 -10.93
#